data_e9a9b2ec3ffb5db0cdbcce868a079ae5
#
_entry.id   e9a9b2ec3ffb5db0cdbcce868a079ae5
#
_cell.length_a   1.000
_cell.length_b   1.000
_cell.length_c   1.000
_cell.angle_alpha   90.00
_cell.angle_beta   90.00
_cell.angle_gamma   90.00
#
_symmetry.space_group_name_H-M   'P 1'
#
loop_
_entity.id
_entity.type
_entity.pdbx_description
1 polymer ?
#
loop_
_entity_poly.entity_id
_entity_poly.type
_entity_poly.pdbx_seq_one_letter_code
_entity_poly.pdbx_strand_id
1 'polypeptide(L)' 'MSVQVYILIQTEVGKASSVATAISAIAGVTLSEGVTGPYDVIMRAESPSMEDLGRTILSKVQAVPGITRTLTCPVTHF' A
#
# COMPACT_ATOMS: atom_id res chain seq x y z
N MET A 1 3.24 -11.72 -16.99
CA MET A 1 2.09 -11.61 -16.05
C MET A 1 2.46 -10.66 -14.93
N SER A 2 1.53 -9.85 -14.49
CA SER A 2 1.77 -8.95 -13.35
C SER A 2 1.29 -9.60 -12.06
N VAL A 3 1.91 -9.18 -10.97
CA VAL A 3 1.48 -9.52 -9.61
C VAL A 3 0.70 -8.34 -9.06
N GLN A 4 -0.42 -8.61 -8.42
CA GLN A 4 -1.30 -7.60 -7.84
C GLN A 4 -1.42 -7.85 -6.35
N VAL A 5 -1.40 -6.78 -5.58
CA VAL A 5 -1.54 -6.87 -4.12
C VAL A 5 -2.46 -5.78 -3.61
N TYR A 6 -3.13 -6.08 -2.51
CA TYR A 6 -3.72 -5.08 -1.63
C TYR A 6 -2.86 -4.94 -0.40
N ILE A 7 -2.67 -3.73 0.06
CA ILE A 7 -1.96 -3.47 1.32
C ILE A 7 -2.88 -2.67 2.21
N LEU A 8 -3.15 -3.23 3.39
CA LEU A 8 -3.97 -2.60 4.42
C LEU A 8 -3.03 -1.90 5.38
N ILE A 9 -3.28 -0.61 5.64
CA ILE A 9 -2.33 0.26 6.32
C ILE A 9 -2.99 0.90 7.53
N GLN A 10 -2.35 0.79 8.68
CA GLN A 10 -2.68 1.57 9.87
C GLN A 10 -1.75 2.77 9.96
N THR A 11 -2.30 3.91 10.36
CA THR A 11 -1.55 5.14 10.49
C THR A 11 -1.68 5.72 11.88
N GLU A 12 -0.76 6.62 12.22
CA GLU A 12 -0.90 7.44 13.42
C GLU A 12 -2.14 8.33 13.29
N VAL A 13 -2.71 8.72 14.42
CA VAL A 13 -3.90 9.57 14.47
C VAL A 13 -3.64 10.86 13.68
N GLY A 14 -4.58 11.17 12.78
CA GLY A 14 -4.51 12.38 11.95
C GLY A 14 -3.60 12.28 10.72
N LYS A 15 -3.00 11.11 10.46
CA LYS A 15 -2.05 10.94 9.36
C LYS A 15 -2.61 10.21 8.15
N ALA A 16 -3.84 9.70 8.22
CA ALA A 16 -4.40 8.88 7.14
C ALA A 16 -4.40 9.60 5.79
N SER A 17 -4.81 10.87 5.77
CA SER A 17 -4.88 11.64 4.53
C SER A 17 -3.49 11.84 3.90
N SER A 18 -2.51 12.25 4.70
CA SER A 18 -1.15 12.47 4.19
C SER A 18 -0.51 11.16 3.73
N VAL A 19 -0.76 10.06 4.45
CA VAL A 19 -0.27 8.74 4.06
C VAL A 19 -0.91 8.29 2.75
N ALA A 20 -2.23 8.41 2.61
CA ALA A 20 -2.93 8.03 1.38
C ALA A 20 -2.40 8.81 0.17
N THR A 21 -2.16 10.11 0.33
CA THR A 21 -1.61 10.95 -0.73
C THR A 21 -0.19 10.53 -1.11
N ALA A 22 0.67 10.29 -0.13
CA ALA A 22 2.04 9.87 -0.37
C ALA A 22 2.09 8.53 -1.10
N ILE A 23 1.24 7.59 -0.70
CA ILE A 23 1.18 6.27 -1.34
C ILE A 23 0.70 6.37 -2.78
N SER A 24 -0.27 7.23 -3.06
CA SER A 24 -0.79 7.39 -4.42
C SER A 24 0.28 7.86 -5.41
N ALA A 25 1.35 8.50 -4.93
CA ALA A 25 2.44 8.98 -5.77
C ALA A 25 3.49 7.90 -6.09
N ILE A 26 3.39 6.72 -5.49
CA ILE A 26 4.35 5.63 -5.73
C ILE A 26 4.03 4.96 -7.07
N ALA A 27 5.03 4.82 -7.94
CA ALA A 27 4.87 4.12 -9.21
C ALA A 27 4.44 2.67 -8.96
N GLY A 28 3.43 2.20 -9.69
CA GLY A 28 2.85 0.86 -9.55
C GLY A 28 1.61 0.82 -8.65
N VAL A 29 1.36 1.87 -7.89
CA VAL A 29 0.13 1.97 -7.08
C VAL A 29 -1.02 2.39 -7.98
N THR A 30 -2.08 1.57 -8.01
CA THR A 30 -3.25 1.80 -8.85
C THR A 30 -4.44 2.34 -8.07
N LEU A 31 -4.41 2.23 -6.74
CA LEU A 31 -5.48 2.69 -5.86
C LEU A 31 -4.88 3.07 -4.51
N SER A 32 -5.35 4.17 -3.93
CA SER A 32 -5.01 4.54 -2.56
C SER A 32 -6.19 5.29 -1.97
N GLU A 33 -6.85 4.72 -0.99
CA GLU A 33 -8.06 5.28 -0.39
C GLU A 33 -8.00 5.26 1.12
N GLY A 34 -8.42 6.35 1.74
CA GLY A 34 -8.69 6.39 3.17
C GLY A 34 -10.00 5.67 3.47
N VAL A 35 -10.01 4.89 4.55
CA VAL A 35 -11.16 4.09 4.96
C VAL A 35 -11.36 4.23 6.46
N THR A 36 -12.52 3.79 6.94
CA THR A 36 -12.78 3.64 8.37
C THR A 36 -12.87 2.16 8.70
N GLY A 37 -12.46 1.78 9.91
CA GLY A 37 -12.46 0.41 10.37
C GLY A 37 -11.14 0.05 11.02
N PRO A 38 -10.75 -1.23 10.99
CA PRO A 38 -9.49 -1.66 11.62
C PRO A 38 -8.24 -1.11 10.93
N TYR A 39 -8.36 -0.62 9.71
CA TYR A 39 -7.27 0.00 8.95
C TYR A 39 -7.69 1.39 8.50
N ASP A 40 -6.71 2.24 8.18
CA ASP A 40 -6.94 3.65 7.85
C ASP A 40 -6.81 3.93 6.37
N VAL A 41 -5.98 3.14 5.66
CA VAL A 41 -5.75 3.28 4.22
C VAL A 41 -5.72 1.90 3.59
N ILE A 42 -6.35 1.78 2.43
CA ILE A 42 -6.23 0.58 1.58
C ILE A 42 -5.60 1.02 0.26
N MET A 43 -4.57 0.31 -0.16
CA MET A 43 -3.95 0.54 -1.46
C MET A 43 -3.92 -0.74 -2.29
N ARG A 44 -3.90 -0.56 -3.61
CA ARG A 44 -3.70 -1.64 -4.55
C ARG A 44 -2.52 -1.30 -5.43
N ALA A 45 -1.68 -2.28 -5.71
CA ALA A 45 -0.49 -2.08 -6.52
C ALA A 45 -0.27 -3.26 -7.46
N GLU A 46 0.45 -2.99 -8.54
CA GLU A 46 0.85 -4.00 -9.51
C GLU A 46 2.34 -3.90 -9.76
N SER A 47 2.96 -5.05 -10.02
CA SER A 47 4.38 -5.14 -10.33
C SER A 47 4.61 -6.36 -11.23
N PRO A 48 5.69 -6.37 -12.03
CA PRO A 48 6.00 -7.52 -12.88
C PRO A 48 6.25 -8.80 -12.08
N SER A 49 6.77 -8.71 -10.86
CA SER A 49 7.07 -9.87 -10.03
C SER A 49 6.96 -9.50 -8.56
N MET A 50 6.88 -10.51 -7.69
CA MET A 50 6.91 -10.30 -6.23
C MET A 50 8.22 -9.67 -5.78
N GLU A 51 9.32 -10.03 -6.42
CA GLU A 51 10.63 -9.45 -6.10
C GLU A 51 10.66 -7.96 -6.39
N ASP A 52 10.17 -7.55 -7.56
CA ASP A 52 10.08 -6.13 -7.92
C ASP A 52 9.11 -5.40 -7.00
N LEU A 53 7.99 -6.02 -6.65
CA LEU A 53 7.04 -5.44 -5.72
C LEU A 53 7.69 -5.12 -4.38
N GLY A 54 8.43 -6.07 -3.82
CA GLY A 54 9.12 -5.86 -2.55
C GLY A 54 10.18 -4.76 -2.65
N ARG A 55 10.94 -4.77 -3.72
CA ARG A 55 12.07 -3.84 -3.89
C ARG A 55 11.60 -2.42 -4.19
N THR A 56 10.59 -2.23 -5.03
CA THR A 56 10.21 -0.91 -5.51
C THR A 56 9.00 -0.33 -4.78
N ILE A 57 7.98 -1.13 -4.48
CA ILE A 57 6.75 -0.64 -3.89
C ILE A 57 6.78 -0.74 -2.37
N LEU A 58 7.02 -1.93 -1.82
CA LEU A 58 6.98 -2.12 -0.37
C LEU A 58 8.04 -1.30 0.35
N SER A 59 9.23 -1.16 -0.22
CA SER A 59 10.28 -0.34 0.37
C SER A 59 9.88 1.13 0.46
N LYS A 60 9.18 1.64 -0.57
CA LYS A 60 8.70 3.02 -0.57
C LYS A 60 7.52 3.22 0.38
N VAL A 61 6.63 2.25 0.47
CA VAL A 61 5.53 2.29 1.44
C VAL A 61 6.08 2.39 2.86
N GLN A 62 7.06 1.56 3.19
CA GLN A 62 7.66 1.56 4.52
C GLN A 62 8.39 2.86 4.86
N ALA A 63 8.80 3.63 3.86
CA ALA A 63 9.45 4.91 4.07
C ALA A 63 8.46 6.07 4.29
N VAL A 64 7.16 5.86 4.09
CA VAL A 64 6.15 6.91 4.28
C VAL A 64 5.98 7.20 5.77
N PRO A 65 6.17 8.46 6.21
CA PRO A 65 5.97 8.80 7.62
C PRO A 65 4.50 8.65 8.04
N GLY A 66 4.27 8.23 9.26
CA GLY A 66 2.92 8.12 9.83
C GLY A 66 2.32 6.72 9.75
N ILE A 67 2.97 5.79 9.07
CA ILE A 67 2.51 4.39 9.02
C ILE A 67 2.97 3.67 10.29
N THR A 68 2.03 2.97 10.95
CA THR A 68 2.33 2.18 12.15
C THR A 68 2.33 0.69 11.87
N ARG A 69 1.56 0.23 10.88
CA ARG A 69 1.45 -1.19 10.55
C ARG A 69 0.94 -1.37 9.14
N THR A 70 1.43 -2.41 8.46
CA THR A 70 0.94 -2.81 7.13
C THR A 70 0.66 -4.29 7.10
N LEU A 71 -0.32 -4.68 6.29
CA LEU A 71 -0.66 -6.07 6.02
C LEU A 71 -0.78 -6.24 4.51
N THR A 72 0.10 -7.05 3.94
CA THR A 72 0.16 -7.27 2.49
C THR A 72 -0.66 -8.49 2.12
N CYS A 73 -1.57 -8.31 1.17
CA CYS A 73 -2.49 -9.37 0.72
C CYS A 73 -2.32 -9.53 -0.79
N PRO A 74 -1.46 -10.46 -1.25
CA PRO A 74 -1.37 -10.76 -2.68
C PRO A 74 -2.69 -11.32 -3.21
N VAL A 75 -3.03 -10.92 -4.44
CA VAL A 75 -4.23 -11.42 -5.09
C VAL A 75 -3.97 -12.84 -5.59
N THR A 76 -4.88 -13.76 -5.26
CA THR A 76 -4.84 -15.12 -5.82
C THR A 76 -5.79 -15.22 -7.02
N HIS A 77 -5.36 -15.99 -8.01
CA HIS A 77 -6.16 -16.26 -9.20
C HIS A 77 -6.58 -17.73 -9.18
N PHE A 78 -7.86 -17.97 -9.03
CA PHE A 78 -8.41 -19.32 -8.97
C PHE A 78 -8.76 -19.86 -10.33
#